data_ccdae03ddb87b1f8a01c05f6f5f900b8
#
_entry.id   ccdae03ddb87b1f8a01c05f6f5f900b8
#
_cell.length_a   1.000
_cell.length_b   1.000
_cell.length_c   1.000
_cell.angle_alpha   90.00
_cell.angle_beta   90.00
_cell.angle_gamma   90.00
#
_symmetry.space_group_name_H-M   'P 1'
#
loop_
_entity.id
_entity.type
_entity.pdbx_description
1 polymer ?
#
loop_
_entity_poly.entity_id
_entity_poly.type
_entity_poly.pdbx_seq_one_letter_code
_entity_poly.pdbx_strand_id
1 'polypeptide(L)'
;KARTNPAQFSELAKTNSQDPGSAKNGGDLGYFTRGKMVKAFSDTAFTLRKGDISDIVQTEYGYHIIKVTDIKPAVPKTLAQVRPAVMQELKRTQIAKKYAEMSETFSNIVYEKSDSLKPVATTMGLTIHTFKNLQRDPAVAAQQNKILGHPALLEKIFSDDSVKGKHNTEAVEIAPQVLASAHVTQHYPAALIPFEKVRA
;
A
#
# COMPACT_ATOMS: atom_id res chain seq x y z
N LYS A 1 -30.08 41.23 0.71
CA LYS A 1 -30.88 40.72 -0.43
C LYS A 1 -31.17 39.23 -0.31
N ALA A 2 -30.18 38.32 -0.16
CA ALA A 2 -30.40 36.88 -0.08
C ALA A 2 -31.30 36.46 1.11
N ARG A 3 -31.11 37.03 2.29
CA ARG A 3 -31.97 36.79 3.47
C ARG A 3 -33.35 37.42 3.37
N THR A 4 -33.47 38.57 2.68
CA THR A 4 -34.77 39.24 2.53
C THR A 4 -35.65 38.50 1.55
N ASN A 5 -35.09 37.86 0.55
CA ASN A 5 -35.82 37.04 -0.41
C ASN A 5 -35.04 35.70 -0.67
N PRO A 6 -35.23 34.68 0.20
CA PRO A 6 -34.56 33.41 0.07
C PRO A 6 -34.87 32.65 -1.22
N ALA A 7 -35.99 32.92 -1.88
CA ALA A 7 -36.37 32.29 -3.15
C ALA A 7 -35.45 32.71 -4.30
N GLN A 8 -34.92 33.92 -4.26
CA GLN A 8 -34.01 34.44 -5.28
C GLN A 8 -32.54 34.05 -5.08
N PHE A 9 -32.21 33.21 -4.09
CA PHE A 9 -30.81 32.86 -3.76
C PHE A 9 -30.08 32.31 -4.98
N SER A 10 -30.69 31.39 -5.72
CA SER A 10 -30.08 30.77 -6.91
C SER A 10 -29.79 31.82 -8.02
N GLU A 11 -30.70 32.72 -8.27
CA GLU A 11 -30.49 33.81 -9.28
C GLU A 11 -29.44 34.81 -8.81
N LEU A 12 -29.41 35.12 -7.53
CA LEU A 12 -28.35 35.95 -6.95
C LEU A 12 -26.99 35.27 -7.07
N ALA A 13 -26.91 33.94 -6.85
CA ALA A 13 -25.68 33.19 -7.03
C ALA A 13 -25.23 33.17 -8.49
N LYS A 14 -26.12 32.92 -9.46
CA LYS A 14 -25.77 32.98 -10.88
C LYS A 14 -25.20 34.34 -11.32
N THR A 15 -25.74 35.43 -10.76
CA THR A 15 -25.38 36.78 -11.16
C THR A 15 -24.13 37.30 -10.45
N ASN A 16 -23.89 36.88 -9.18
CA ASN A 16 -22.90 37.52 -8.32
C ASN A 16 -21.80 36.56 -7.82
N SER A 17 -21.99 35.24 -7.94
CA SER A 17 -20.97 34.30 -7.48
C SER A 17 -19.77 34.27 -8.43
N GLN A 18 -18.58 34.25 -7.84
CA GLN A 18 -17.31 34.09 -8.56
C GLN A 18 -16.83 32.64 -8.53
N ASP A 19 -17.58 31.71 -7.91
CA ASP A 19 -17.22 30.30 -7.93
C ASP A 19 -17.44 29.67 -9.32
N PRO A 20 -16.37 29.30 -10.05
CA PRO A 20 -16.51 28.79 -11.41
C PRO A 20 -17.22 27.43 -11.47
N GLY A 21 -17.23 26.70 -10.36
CA GLY A 21 -17.81 25.36 -10.28
C GLY A 21 -19.33 25.37 -10.12
N SER A 22 -19.88 26.29 -9.34
CA SER A 22 -21.31 26.27 -9.00
C SER A 22 -22.11 27.48 -9.42
N ALA A 23 -21.47 28.64 -9.73
CA ALA A 23 -22.18 29.86 -10.07
C ALA A 23 -23.24 29.66 -11.15
N LYS A 24 -22.90 29.01 -12.27
CA LYS A 24 -23.81 28.75 -13.39
C LYS A 24 -25.02 27.89 -13.00
N ASN A 25 -24.88 27.06 -11.98
CA ASN A 25 -25.92 26.20 -11.43
C ASN A 25 -26.64 26.86 -10.23
N GLY A 26 -26.55 28.18 -10.07
CA GLY A 26 -27.16 28.91 -8.96
C GLY A 26 -26.52 28.64 -7.59
N GLY A 27 -25.25 28.27 -7.58
CA GLY A 27 -24.49 27.97 -6.37
C GLY A 27 -24.78 26.60 -5.78
N ASP A 28 -25.42 25.69 -6.54
CA ASP A 28 -25.71 24.34 -6.04
C ASP A 28 -24.45 23.47 -5.99
N LEU A 29 -24.10 23.02 -4.78
CA LEU A 29 -22.96 22.15 -4.50
C LEU A 29 -23.38 20.68 -4.33
N GLY A 30 -24.68 20.39 -4.45
CA GLY A 30 -25.20 19.07 -4.13
C GLY A 30 -25.02 18.69 -2.66
N TYR A 31 -25.20 17.39 -2.35
CA TYR A 31 -24.96 16.87 -1.01
C TYR A 31 -23.47 16.61 -0.78
N PHE A 32 -22.98 17.07 0.35
CA PHE A 32 -21.60 16.81 0.78
C PHE A 32 -21.52 16.45 2.27
N THR A 33 -20.42 15.85 2.68
CA THR A 33 -20.11 15.52 4.08
C THR A 33 -19.13 16.53 4.66
N ARG A 34 -19.03 16.61 6.02
CA ARG A 34 -18.17 17.59 6.71
C ARG A 34 -16.73 17.65 6.18
N GLY A 35 -16.13 16.55 5.82
CA GLY A 35 -14.73 16.51 5.36
C GLY A 35 -14.50 16.87 3.90
N LYS A 36 -15.55 17.23 3.15
CA LYS A 36 -15.43 17.56 1.71
C LYS A 36 -15.19 19.01 1.41
N MET A 37 -15.51 19.90 2.33
CA MET A 37 -15.35 21.35 2.21
C MET A 37 -14.38 21.86 3.26
N VAL A 38 -13.80 23.03 3.06
CA VAL A 38 -12.94 23.67 4.07
C VAL A 38 -13.67 23.88 5.38
N LYS A 39 -12.91 23.83 6.47
CA LYS A 39 -13.46 23.74 7.83
C LYS A 39 -14.49 24.81 8.16
N ALA A 40 -14.18 26.08 7.89
CA ALA A 40 -15.07 27.19 8.20
C ALA A 40 -16.40 27.13 7.45
N PHE A 41 -16.37 26.72 6.17
CA PHE A 41 -17.57 26.49 5.36
C PHE A 41 -18.40 25.32 5.90
N SER A 42 -17.76 24.18 6.15
CA SER A 42 -18.41 22.98 6.67
C SER A 42 -19.05 23.25 8.02
N ASP A 43 -18.31 23.82 8.96
CA ASP A 43 -18.83 24.06 10.31
C ASP A 43 -20.06 24.95 10.27
N THR A 44 -20.06 25.99 9.45
CA THR A 44 -21.24 26.86 9.28
C THR A 44 -22.40 26.10 8.62
N ALA A 45 -22.14 25.42 7.48
CA ALA A 45 -23.20 24.71 6.74
C ALA A 45 -23.90 23.65 7.61
N PHE A 46 -23.15 22.94 8.47
CA PHE A 46 -23.67 21.87 9.30
C PHE A 46 -24.32 22.35 10.63
N THR A 47 -24.29 23.65 10.92
CA THR A 47 -25.06 24.25 12.04
C THR A 47 -26.40 24.82 11.60
N LEU A 48 -26.56 25.07 10.30
CA LEU A 48 -27.79 25.63 9.73
C LEU A 48 -28.87 24.55 9.58
N ARG A 49 -30.13 24.98 9.67
CA ARG A 49 -31.30 24.16 9.35
C ARG A 49 -31.65 24.24 7.88
N LYS A 50 -32.43 23.32 7.39
CA LYS A 50 -32.96 23.38 6.03
C LYS A 50 -33.72 24.70 5.81
N GLY A 51 -33.34 25.43 4.78
CA GLY A 51 -33.88 26.73 4.41
C GLY A 51 -33.10 27.92 4.96
N ASP A 52 -32.25 27.74 5.99
CA ASP A 52 -31.49 28.82 6.61
C ASP A 52 -30.40 29.34 5.65
N ILE A 53 -30.06 30.63 5.84
CA ILE A 53 -29.00 31.33 5.14
C ILE A 53 -28.00 31.86 6.17
N SER A 54 -26.72 31.54 5.98
CA SER A 54 -25.61 31.94 6.86
C SER A 54 -25.39 33.44 6.89
N ASP A 55 -24.64 33.92 7.86
CA ASP A 55 -23.84 35.13 7.76
C ASP A 55 -22.73 34.96 6.74
N ILE A 56 -21.95 36.03 6.53
CA ILE A 56 -20.76 35.96 5.69
C ILE A 56 -19.74 35.04 6.34
N VAL A 57 -19.31 34.01 5.62
CA VAL A 57 -18.29 33.05 6.06
C VAL A 57 -17.01 33.33 5.30
N GLN A 58 -15.93 33.62 6.01
CA GLN A 58 -14.61 33.80 5.40
C GLN A 58 -13.86 32.46 5.36
N THR A 59 -13.29 32.16 4.22
CA THR A 59 -12.40 31.00 3.99
C THR A 59 -11.16 31.44 3.22
N GLU A 60 -10.23 30.52 2.98
CA GLU A 60 -9.08 30.75 2.11
C GLU A 60 -9.45 31.01 0.64
N TYR A 61 -10.67 30.62 0.22
CA TYR A 61 -11.20 30.87 -1.14
C TYR A 61 -12.03 32.15 -1.25
N GLY A 62 -12.19 32.91 -0.17
CA GLY A 62 -12.93 34.17 -0.17
C GLY A 62 -14.12 34.18 0.80
N TYR A 63 -15.11 35.02 0.49
CA TYR A 63 -16.30 35.21 1.30
C TYR A 63 -17.49 34.45 0.74
N HIS A 64 -18.18 33.71 1.58
CA HIS A 64 -19.30 32.87 1.19
C HIS A 64 -20.58 33.24 1.93
N ILE A 65 -21.71 33.11 1.26
CA ILE A 65 -23.05 33.08 1.86
C ILE A 65 -23.63 31.72 1.53
N ILE A 66 -23.99 30.96 2.56
CA ILE A 66 -24.40 29.57 2.44
C ILE A 66 -25.90 29.45 2.71
N LYS A 67 -26.62 28.76 1.83
CA LYS A 67 -28.02 28.38 2.04
C LYS A 67 -28.12 26.86 2.06
N VAL A 68 -28.71 26.32 3.12
CA VAL A 68 -28.98 24.86 3.22
C VAL A 68 -30.32 24.56 2.55
N THR A 69 -30.27 23.92 1.39
CA THR A 69 -31.48 23.59 0.62
C THR A 69 -32.12 22.30 1.09
N ASP A 70 -31.31 21.33 1.53
CA ASP A 70 -31.80 20.06 2.07
C ASP A 70 -30.76 19.42 3.02
N ILE A 71 -31.23 18.55 3.91
CA ILE A 71 -30.42 17.82 4.85
C ILE A 71 -30.78 16.34 4.77
N LYS A 72 -29.79 15.52 4.40
CA LYS A 72 -29.90 14.06 4.53
C LYS A 72 -29.27 13.62 5.83
N PRO A 73 -30.05 13.10 6.79
CA PRO A 73 -29.46 12.58 8.02
C PRO A 73 -28.52 11.43 7.69
N ALA A 74 -27.36 11.39 8.34
CA ALA A 74 -26.50 10.24 8.27
C ALA A 74 -27.24 9.04 8.87
N VAL A 75 -27.42 7.98 8.10
CA VAL A 75 -27.91 6.71 8.61
C VAL A 75 -26.70 5.94 9.15
N PRO A 76 -26.51 5.84 10.47
CA PRO A 76 -25.40 5.09 11.02
C PRO A 76 -25.56 3.62 10.62
N LYS A 77 -24.50 3.06 10.04
CA LYS A 77 -24.47 1.62 9.78
C LYS A 77 -24.43 0.87 11.11
N THR A 78 -25.19 -0.17 11.22
CA THR A 78 -25.16 -1.05 12.40
C THR A 78 -23.82 -1.79 12.47
N LEU A 79 -23.45 -2.24 13.68
CA LEU A 79 -22.24 -3.06 13.86
C LEU A 79 -22.26 -4.30 12.94
N ALA A 80 -23.41 -4.93 12.77
CA ALA A 80 -23.56 -6.08 11.87
C ALA A 80 -23.19 -5.75 10.43
N GLN A 81 -23.56 -4.56 9.95
CA GLN A 81 -23.26 -4.11 8.58
C GLN A 81 -21.77 -3.76 8.37
N VAL A 82 -21.08 -3.24 9.38
CA VAL A 82 -19.67 -2.83 9.25
C VAL A 82 -18.69 -3.92 9.70
N ARG A 83 -19.13 -4.88 10.50
CA ARG A 83 -18.29 -5.94 11.07
C ARG A 83 -17.42 -6.66 10.04
N PRO A 84 -17.92 -7.09 8.87
CA PRO A 84 -17.08 -7.77 7.87
C PRO A 84 -15.91 -6.88 7.40
N ALA A 85 -16.19 -5.62 7.10
CA ALA A 85 -15.16 -4.69 6.64
C ALA A 85 -14.12 -4.38 7.73
N VAL A 86 -14.57 -4.15 8.96
CA VAL A 86 -13.70 -3.90 10.12
C VAL A 86 -12.84 -5.14 10.41
N MET A 87 -13.42 -6.34 10.37
CA MET A 87 -12.67 -7.59 10.57
C MET A 87 -11.63 -7.81 9.48
N GLN A 88 -11.92 -7.48 8.24
CA GLN A 88 -10.97 -7.58 7.14
C GLN A 88 -9.79 -6.62 7.35
N GLU A 89 -10.05 -5.37 7.71
CA GLU A 89 -9.01 -4.38 7.94
C GLU A 89 -8.16 -4.73 9.17
N LEU A 90 -8.78 -5.20 10.25
CA LEU A 90 -8.06 -5.67 11.42
C LEU A 90 -7.14 -6.85 11.09
N LYS A 91 -7.62 -7.83 10.34
CA LYS A 91 -6.80 -8.96 9.87
C LYS A 91 -5.62 -8.48 9.04
N ARG A 92 -5.86 -7.55 8.10
CA ARG A 92 -4.80 -6.98 7.26
C ARG A 92 -3.71 -6.30 8.09
N THR A 93 -4.11 -5.49 9.07
CA THR A 93 -3.18 -4.81 9.98
C THR A 93 -2.39 -5.80 10.83
N GLN A 94 -3.06 -6.83 11.38
CA GLN A 94 -2.40 -7.87 12.16
C GLN A 94 -1.41 -8.69 11.33
N ILE A 95 -1.77 -9.05 10.08
CA ILE A 95 -0.87 -9.77 9.16
C ILE A 95 0.35 -8.92 8.85
N ALA A 96 0.16 -7.63 8.51
CA ALA A 96 1.28 -6.73 8.22
C ALA A 96 2.23 -6.59 9.42
N LYS A 97 1.70 -6.43 10.63
CA LYS A 97 2.49 -6.36 11.86
C LYS A 97 3.27 -7.65 12.08
N LYS A 98 2.59 -8.80 12.00
CA LYS A 98 3.23 -10.11 12.19
C LYS A 98 4.30 -10.39 11.14
N TYR A 99 4.05 -10.01 9.88
CA TYR A 99 5.06 -10.13 8.83
C TYR A 99 6.30 -9.29 9.13
N ALA A 100 6.13 -8.03 9.55
CA ALA A 100 7.26 -7.16 9.90
C ALA A 100 8.13 -7.78 11.02
N GLU A 101 7.51 -8.25 12.11
CA GLU A 101 8.20 -8.91 13.21
C GLU A 101 8.95 -10.20 12.77
N MET A 102 8.29 -11.01 11.95
CA MET A 102 8.89 -12.25 11.41
C MET A 102 10.00 -11.95 10.42
N SER A 103 9.86 -10.92 9.59
CA SER A 103 10.88 -10.52 8.62
C SER A 103 12.16 -10.03 9.30
N GLU A 104 12.02 -9.24 10.35
CA GLU A 104 13.14 -8.80 11.18
C GLU A 104 13.84 -10.00 11.84
N THR A 105 13.06 -10.88 12.46
CA THR A 105 13.61 -12.11 13.08
C THR A 105 14.32 -13.00 12.07
N PHE A 106 13.72 -13.20 10.89
CA PHE A 106 14.33 -13.99 9.81
C PHE A 106 15.66 -13.38 9.36
N SER A 107 15.66 -12.08 9.07
CA SER A 107 16.85 -11.37 8.58
C SER A 107 17.99 -11.39 9.61
N ASN A 108 17.68 -11.15 10.87
CA ASN A 108 18.66 -11.17 11.96
C ASN A 108 19.29 -12.56 12.13
N ILE A 109 18.49 -13.63 12.20
CA ILE A 109 19.02 -14.99 12.37
C ILE A 109 19.85 -15.42 11.15
N VAL A 110 19.38 -15.10 9.93
CA VAL A 110 20.11 -15.43 8.70
C VAL A 110 21.48 -14.74 8.66
N TYR A 111 21.54 -13.50 9.11
CA TYR A 111 22.78 -12.71 9.16
C TYR A 111 23.71 -13.18 10.29
N GLU A 112 23.22 -13.30 11.52
CA GLU A 112 24.03 -13.68 12.68
C GLU A 112 24.55 -15.13 12.63
N LYS A 113 23.78 -16.04 12.03
CA LYS A 113 24.12 -17.45 11.86
C LYS A 113 24.40 -17.77 10.40
N SER A 114 25.36 -17.04 9.84
CA SER A 114 25.63 -16.97 8.39
C SER A 114 26.12 -18.29 7.77
N ASP A 115 26.56 -19.24 8.55
CA ASP A 115 27.12 -20.52 8.10
C ASP A 115 26.06 -21.62 7.87
N SER A 116 24.82 -21.39 8.22
CA SER A 116 23.75 -22.38 8.05
C SER A 116 22.36 -21.79 8.13
N LEU A 117 21.42 -22.31 7.33
CA LEU A 117 19.99 -21.99 7.43
C LEU A 117 19.25 -22.81 8.50
N LYS A 118 19.90 -23.79 9.15
CA LYS A 118 19.25 -24.62 10.18
C LYS A 118 18.72 -23.82 11.36
N PRO A 119 19.47 -22.83 11.92
CA PRO A 119 18.95 -22.06 13.04
C PRO A 119 17.66 -21.31 12.72
N VAL A 120 17.59 -20.61 11.59
CA VAL A 120 16.38 -19.88 11.19
C VAL A 120 15.23 -20.84 10.90
N ALA A 121 15.49 -21.96 10.24
CA ALA A 121 14.48 -22.97 9.96
C ALA A 121 13.88 -23.56 11.25
N THR A 122 14.72 -23.89 12.24
CA THR A 122 14.27 -24.42 13.53
C THR A 122 13.47 -23.38 14.32
N THR A 123 13.99 -22.15 14.41
CA THR A 123 13.35 -21.09 15.21
C THR A 123 11.99 -20.67 14.63
N MET A 124 11.87 -20.63 13.31
CA MET A 124 10.66 -20.14 12.63
C MET A 124 9.76 -21.29 12.11
N GLY A 125 10.12 -22.54 12.32
CA GLY A 125 9.35 -23.70 11.84
C GLY A 125 9.33 -23.80 10.30
N LEU A 126 10.42 -23.41 9.62
CA LEU A 126 10.51 -23.40 8.16
C LEU A 126 11.13 -24.71 7.65
N THR A 127 10.81 -25.06 6.41
CA THR A 127 11.41 -26.20 5.72
C THR A 127 12.55 -25.74 4.82
N ILE A 128 13.72 -26.37 4.94
CA ILE A 128 14.84 -26.13 4.03
C ILE A 128 14.67 -27.03 2.80
N HIS A 129 14.69 -26.41 1.63
CA HIS A 129 14.69 -27.12 0.35
C HIS A 129 16.09 -27.14 -0.24
N THR A 130 16.53 -28.26 -0.76
CA THR A 130 17.85 -28.43 -1.38
C THR A 130 17.71 -28.58 -2.90
N PHE A 131 18.49 -27.81 -3.63
CA PHE A 131 18.53 -27.84 -5.08
C PHE A 131 19.95 -28.15 -5.55
N LYS A 132 20.08 -28.86 -6.67
CA LYS A 132 21.37 -29.23 -7.27
C LYS A 132 21.51 -28.60 -8.64
N ASN A 133 22.74 -28.35 -9.06
CA ASN A 133 23.06 -27.85 -10.41
C ASN A 133 22.33 -26.54 -10.77
N LEU A 134 22.18 -25.65 -9.81
CA LEU A 134 21.60 -24.35 -10.03
C LEU A 134 22.52 -23.53 -10.96
N GLN A 135 21.96 -22.94 -11.99
CA GLN A 135 22.68 -22.09 -12.95
C GLN A 135 22.36 -20.62 -12.70
N ARG A 136 23.22 -19.72 -13.17
CA ARG A 136 23.01 -18.25 -13.06
C ARG A 136 21.89 -17.71 -13.94
N ASP A 137 21.42 -18.53 -14.91
CA ASP A 137 20.33 -18.12 -15.78
C ASP A 137 18.98 -18.18 -15.03
N PRO A 138 18.27 -17.03 -14.89
CA PRO A 138 16.99 -16.99 -14.19
C PRO A 138 15.92 -17.89 -14.79
N ALA A 139 15.89 -18.04 -16.13
CA ALA A 139 14.91 -18.88 -16.80
C ALA A 139 15.14 -20.37 -16.52
N VAL A 140 16.42 -20.79 -16.49
CA VAL A 140 16.80 -22.17 -16.13
C VAL A 140 16.57 -22.43 -14.65
N ALA A 141 16.94 -21.49 -13.78
CA ALA A 141 16.72 -21.61 -12.34
C ALA A 141 15.22 -21.68 -11.99
N ALA A 142 14.38 -20.90 -12.66
CA ALA A 142 12.94 -20.90 -12.47
C ALA A 142 12.28 -22.26 -12.84
N GLN A 143 12.88 -23.05 -13.72
CA GLN A 143 12.39 -24.40 -14.04
C GLN A 143 12.49 -25.34 -12.84
N GLN A 144 13.49 -25.17 -11.97
CA GLN A 144 13.63 -25.95 -10.74
C GLN A 144 12.69 -25.44 -9.65
N ASN A 145 12.64 -24.13 -9.47
CA ASN A 145 11.73 -23.45 -8.53
C ASN A 145 11.61 -21.98 -8.91
N LYS A 146 10.38 -21.46 -8.97
CA LYS A 146 10.13 -20.04 -9.30
C LYS A 146 10.87 -19.05 -8.42
N ILE A 147 11.08 -19.38 -7.14
CA ILE A 147 11.82 -18.58 -6.17
C ILE A 147 13.29 -18.43 -6.62
N LEU A 148 13.90 -19.51 -7.09
CA LEU A 148 15.29 -19.52 -7.55
C LEU A 148 15.50 -18.70 -8.84
N GLY A 149 14.47 -18.54 -9.64
CA GLY A 149 14.51 -17.69 -10.83
C GLY A 149 14.45 -16.19 -10.56
N HIS A 150 14.32 -15.77 -9.30
CA HIS A 150 14.29 -14.35 -8.96
C HIS A 150 15.70 -13.73 -9.10
N PRO A 151 15.87 -12.70 -9.98
CA PRO A 151 17.20 -12.18 -10.30
C PRO A 151 18.01 -11.72 -9.07
N ALA A 152 17.37 -10.99 -8.15
CA ALA A 152 18.03 -10.49 -6.95
C ALA A 152 18.50 -11.64 -6.02
N LEU A 153 17.74 -12.73 -5.92
CA LEU A 153 18.15 -13.90 -5.13
C LEU A 153 19.31 -14.63 -5.82
N LEU A 154 19.25 -14.82 -7.14
CA LEU A 154 20.36 -15.43 -7.90
C LEU A 154 21.65 -14.64 -7.79
N GLU A 155 21.58 -13.33 -7.89
CA GLU A 155 22.75 -12.47 -7.72
C GLU A 155 23.42 -12.71 -6.37
N LYS A 156 22.64 -12.77 -5.29
CA LYS A 156 23.14 -13.03 -3.93
C LYS A 156 23.68 -14.48 -3.79
N ILE A 157 23.02 -15.48 -4.36
CA ILE A 157 23.47 -16.88 -4.32
C ILE A 157 24.85 -17.02 -4.97
N PHE A 158 25.09 -16.34 -6.08
CA PHE A 158 26.35 -16.42 -6.82
C PHE A 158 27.35 -15.31 -6.48
N SER A 159 27.14 -14.58 -5.40
CA SER A 159 28.10 -13.63 -4.87
C SER A 159 29.34 -14.32 -4.30
N ASP A 160 30.45 -13.62 -4.23
CA ASP A 160 31.67 -14.15 -3.63
C ASP A 160 31.49 -14.52 -2.16
N ASP A 161 30.68 -13.77 -1.43
CA ASP A 161 30.36 -14.05 -0.04
C ASP A 161 29.65 -15.39 0.14
N SER A 162 28.65 -15.69 -0.68
CA SER A 162 27.93 -16.96 -0.62
C SER A 162 28.75 -18.12 -1.20
N VAL A 163 29.46 -17.91 -2.32
CA VAL A 163 30.17 -19.00 -3.02
C VAL A 163 31.50 -19.33 -2.34
N LYS A 164 32.32 -18.31 -2.01
CA LYS A 164 33.65 -18.48 -1.40
C LYS A 164 33.59 -18.42 0.12
N GLY A 165 32.86 -17.44 0.66
CA GLY A 165 32.67 -17.25 2.11
C GLY A 165 31.82 -18.33 2.76
N LYS A 166 30.99 -19.04 1.99
CA LYS A 166 30.04 -20.03 2.48
C LYS A 166 29.03 -19.46 3.48
N HIS A 167 28.73 -18.15 3.32
CA HIS A 167 27.72 -17.49 4.11
C HIS A 167 26.32 -17.64 3.49
N ASN A 168 25.28 -17.58 4.33
CA ASN A 168 23.93 -17.44 3.87
C ASN A 168 23.79 -16.14 3.02
N THR A 169 22.96 -16.16 2.00
CA THR A 169 22.57 -14.88 1.39
C THR A 169 21.81 -14.05 2.41
N GLU A 170 21.89 -12.73 2.31
CA GLU A 170 20.96 -11.85 3.00
C GLU A 170 19.50 -12.26 2.69
N ALA A 171 18.58 -11.85 3.53
CA ALA A 171 17.16 -12.00 3.26
C ALA A 171 16.76 -11.11 2.06
N VAL A 172 16.26 -11.72 1.00
CA VAL A 172 15.85 -11.04 -0.23
C VAL A 172 14.34 -11.09 -0.36
N GLU A 173 13.69 -9.94 -0.53
CA GLU A 173 12.27 -9.90 -0.87
C GLU A 173 12.08 -10.27 -2.34
N ILE A 174 11.40 -11.40 -2.57
CA ILE A 174 11.16 -11.97 -3.90
C ILE A 174 9.74 -11.74 -4.40
N ALA A 175 8.85 -11.36 -3.53
CA ALA A 175 7.49 -10.90 -3.79
C ALA A 175 6.97 -10.15 -2.55
N PRO A 176 5.88 -9.38 -2.67
CA PRO A 176 5.28 -8.70 -1.52
C PRO A 176 5.04 -9.68 -0.36
N GLN A 177 5.63 -9.39 0.79
CA GLN A 177 5.56 -10.22 2.00
C GLN A 177 6.15 -11.64 1.86
N VAL A 178 7.12 -11.84 0.96
CA VAL A 178 7.84 -13.10 0.80
C VAL A 178 9.34 -12.84 0.81
N LEU A 179 10.01 -13.31 1.85
CA LEU A 179 11.47 -13.29 1.96
C LEU A 179 12.05 -14.66 1.63
N ALA A 180 13.23 -14.67 1.04
CA ALA A 180 14.01 -15.86 0.79
C ALA A 180 15.48 -15.63 1.17
N SER A 181 16.15 -16.68 1.61
CA SER A 181 17.59 -16.74 1.77
C SER A 181 18.07 -18.12 1.32
N ALA A 182 19.31 -18.18 0.89
CA ALA A 182 19.94 -19.40 0.41
C ALA A 182 21.32 -19.60 1.06
N HIS A 183 21.75 -20.85 1.10
CA HIS A 183 23.10 -21.23 1.54
C HIS A 183 23.75 -22.12 0.49
N VAL A 184 24.94 -21.74 0.02
CA VAL A 184 25.67 -22.48 -1.01
C VAL A 184 26.58 -23.53 -0.35
N THR A 185 26.14 -24.79 -0.38
CA THR A 185 26.93 -25.90 0.18
C THR A 185 28.10 -26.31 -0.74
N GLN A 186 27.88 -26.26 -2.07
CA GLN A 186 28.88 -26.66 -3.07
C GLN A 186 28.81 -25.76 -4.29
N HIS A 187 29.96 -25.34 -4.81
CA HIS A 187 30.10 -24.56 -6.02
C HIS A 187 31.00 -25.25 -7.02
N TYR A 188 30.59 -25.28 -8.25
CA TYR A 188 31.38 -25.76 -9.38
C TYR A 188 31.77 -24.53 -10.24
N PRO A 189 33.07 -24.16 -10.28
CA PRO A 189 33.49 -23.05 -11.12
C PRO A 189 33.28 -23.39 -12.58
N ALA A 190 33.09 -22.37 -13.40
CA ALA A 190 33.04 -22.53 -14.86
C ALA A 190 34.35 -23.12 -15.34
N ALA A 191 34.27 -24.23 -16.05
CA ALA A 191 35.42 -24.90 -16.68
C ALA A 191 35.31 -24.77 -18.22
N LEU A 192 36.45 -24.58 -18.85
CA LEU A 192 36.54 -24.62 -20.31
C LEU A 192 36.20 -26.07 -20.76
N ILE A 193 35.25 -26.20 -21.64
CA ILE A 193 34.98 -27.48 -22.28
C ILE A 193 36.07 -27.73 -23.32
N PRO A 194 36.80 -28.88 -23.26
CA PRO A 194 37.80 -29.19 -24.23
C PRO A 194 37.21 -29.13 -25.66
N PHE A 195 38.01 -28.58 -26.59
CA PHE A 195 37.56 -28.39 -27.98
C PHE A 195 37.02 -29.66 -28.63
N GLU A 196 37.60 -30.80 -28.29
CA GLU A 196 37.13 -32.11 -28.79
C GLU A 196 35.70 -32.46 -28.38
N LYS A 197 35.19 -31.92 -27.29
CA LYS A 197 33.83 -32.16 -26.80
C LYS A 197 32.79 -31.18 -27.37
N VAL A 198 33.21 -30.10 -28.03
CA VAL A 198 32.34 -29.11 -28.66
C VAL A 198 32.49 -29.07 -30.17
N ARG A 199 33.37 -29.91 -30.73
CA ARG A 199 33.53 -30.07 -32.16
C ARG A 199 32.36 -30.93 -32.68
N ALA A 200 31.39 -30.28 -33.36
CA ALA A 200 30.33 -30.97 -34.13
C ALA A 200 30.87 -31.50 -35.44
#